data_8e7f864092bcaaf7a1778d8081f2e0dd
#
_entry.id   8e7f864092bcaaf7a1778d8081f2e0dd
#
_cell.length_a   1.000
_cell.length_b   1.000
_cell.length_c   1.000
_cell.angle_alpha   90.00
_cell.angle_beta   90.00
_cell.angle_gamma   90.00
#
_symmetry.space_group_name_H-M   'P 1'
#
loop_
_entity.id
_entity.type
_entity.pdbx_description
1 polymer ?
#
loop_
_entity_poly.entity_id
_entity_poly.type
_entity_poly.pdbx_seq_one_letter_code
_entity_poly.pdbx_strand_id
1 'polypeptide(L)'
;MLKDTRSQKQKFMDELGHQLQRRKLDTQQMNDGLLHVKWNEQKLCTVDSSGAVRFRAGVILDAEAEHQLQSVMHMAKQVKEYMQILELAPSICVHGPDDRRKVFADFGDVVLVGSAGRKIVDFATWEWDYGRSAVYAGHFFSDNYEAAKQEFAVRAGFVNGQRLFSDQQLGVIRNACEFALEGDATLSFEEEKLLRSVQEQIEDLFPIQQEPEQELEREQEPELEREQEQEPEQAPGQEAEQEQRFGMEMTM
;
A
#
# COMPACT_ATOMS: atom_id res chain seq x y z
N MET A 1 5.14 24.92 28.64
CA MET A 1 5.23 24.38 27.26
C MET A 1 6.50 24.92 26.60
N LEU A 2 7.45 24.04 26.24
CA LEU A 2 8.61 24.44 25.42
C LEU A 2 8.11 24.81 24.03
N LYS A 3 8.37 26.04 23.58
CA LYS A 3 8.01 26.51 22.27
C LYS A 3 8.80 25.74 21.22
N ASP A 4 8.11 25.04 20.31
CA ASP A 4 8.76 24.33 19.21
C ASP A 4 9.39 25.35 18.25
N THR A 5 10.71 25.39 18.21
CA THR A 5 11.50 26.35 17.43
C THR A 5 11.87 25.85 16.03
N ARG A 6 11.45 24.63 15.65
CA ARG A 6 11.71 24.08 14.32
C ARG A 6 11.04 24.90 13.24
N SER A 7 11.72 25.06 12.10
CA SER A 7 11.11 25.72 10.94
C SER A 7 9.94 24.86 10.38
N GLN A 8 9.03 25.50 9.65
CA GLN A 8 7.94 24.79 8.97
C GLN A 8 8.46 23.67 8.07
N LYS A 9 9.51 23.95 7.32
CA LYS A 9 10.18 22.96 6.47
C LYS A 9 10.66 21.74 7.26
N GLN A 10 11.24 21.99 8.44
CA GLN A 10 11.71 20.92 9.31
C GLN A 10 10.55 20.09 9.86
N LYS A 11 9.47 20.74 10.29
CA LYS A 11 8.26 20.05 10.76
C LYS A 11 7.65 19.17 9.69
N PHE A 12 7.56 19.67 8.46
CA PHE A 12 7.08 18.90 7.32
C PHE A 12 7.94 17.66 7.07
N MET A 13 9.27 17.82 7.07
CA MET A 13 10.20 16.71 6.81
C MET A 13 10.17 15.66 7.92
N ASP A 14 10.09 16.10 9.18
CA ASP A 14 9.99 15.21 10.34
C ASP A 14 8.69 14.41 10.30
N GLU A 15 7.56 15.07 10.02
CA GLU A 15 6.24 14.45 9.92
C GLU A 15 6.17 13.46 8.75
N LEU A 16 6.63 13.87 7.56
CA LEU A 16 6.66 12.99 6.39
C LEU A 16 7.54 11.77 6.63
N GLY A 17 8.73 11.97 7.22
CA GLY A 17 9.62 10.88 7.57
C GLY A 17 8.95 9.88 8.51
N HIS A 18 8.22 10.37 9.51
CA HIS A 18 7.49 9.53 10.45
C HIS A 18 6.38 8.72 9.77
N GLN A 19 5.57 9.37 8.91
CA GLN A 19 4.48 8.72 8.17
C GLN A 19 4.98 7.63 7.23
N LEU A 20 6.11 7.87 6.54
CA LEU A 20 6.72 6.88 5.65
C LEU A 20 7.31 5.69 6.41
N GLN A 21 7.98 5.94 7.56
CA GLN A 21 8.52 4.86 8.41
C GLN A 21 7.43 3.93 8.92
N ARG A 22 6.24 4.43 9.27
CA ARG A 22 5.10 3.59 9.64
C ARG A 22 4.64 2.66 8.52
N ARG A 23 4.88 3.03 7.27
CA ARG A 23 4.62 2.20 6.08
C ARG A 23 5.80 1.31 5.69
N LYS A 24 6.76 1.12 6.60
CA LYS A 24 7.95 0.29 6.41
C LYS A 24 8.89 0.79 5.30
N LEU A 25 8.86 2.08 5.01
CA LEU A 25 9.82 2.73 4.14
C LEU A 25 10.95 3.33 4.98
N ASP A 26 12.18 3.02 4.64
CA ASP A 26 13.32 3.60 5.32
C ASP A 26 13.53 5.05 4.87
N THR A 27 13.67 5.94 5.84
CA THR A 27 13.85 7.37 5.56
C THR A 27 15.11 7.89 6.22
N GLN A 28 15.86 8.71 5.49
CA GLN A 28 17.05 9.36 5.99
C GLN A 28 17.05 10.84 5.59
N GLN A 29 17.00 11.73 6.58
CA GLN A 29 17.11 13.15 6.34
C GLN A 29 18.57 13.53 6.17
N MET A 30 18.87 14.23 5.09
CA MET A 30 20.23 14.67 4.76
C MET A 30 20.45 16.14 5.15
N ASN A 31 21.71 16.54 5.29
CA ASN A 31 22.10 17.92 5.65
C ASN A 31 21.70 18.95 4.57
N ASP A 32 21.44 18.53 3.35
CA ASP A 32 20.98 19.35 2.23
C ASP A 32 19.47 19.66 2.28
N GLY A 33 18.77 19.18 3.33
CA GLY A 33 17.34 19.38 3.50
C GLY A 33 16.46 18.47 2.64
N LEU A 34 17.02 17.38 2.09
CA LEU A 34 16.31 16.35 1.37
C LEU A 34 16.01 15.15 2.27
N LEU A 35 14.85 14.53 2.07
CA LEU A 35 14.49 13.25 2.66
C LEU A 35 14.74 12.16 1.63
N HIS A 36 15.70 11.30 1.89
CA HIS A 36 15.96 10.11 1.08
C HIS A 36 15.03 9.00 1.55
N VAL A 37 14.29 8.42 0.61
CA VAL A 37 13.38 7.30 0.85
C VAL A 37 13.98 6.07 0.19
N LYS A 38 14.08 4.98 0.95
CA LYS A 38 14.55 3.68 0.50
C LYS A 38 13.45 2.64 0.66
N TRP A 39 13.44 1.70 -0.24
CA TRP A 39 12.61 0.50 -0.20
C TRP A 39 13.48 -0.70 -0.56
N ASN A 40 13.43 -1.78 0.25
CA ASN A 40 14.29 -2.96 0.11
C ASN A 40 15.79 -2.59 -0.01
N GLU A 41 16.26 -1.69 0.88
CA GLU A 41 17.64 -1.15 0.93
C GLU A 41 18.06 -0.33 -0.30
N GLN A 42 17.24 -0.25 -1.33
CA GLN A 42 17.49 0.54 -2.53
C GLN A 42 16.88 1.94 -2.42
N LYS A 43 17.56 2.93 -3.01
CA LYS A 43 17.05 4.30 -3.04
C LYS A 43 15.87 4.38 -4.02
N LEU A 44 14.67 4.61 -3.48
CA LEU A 44 13.45 4.78 -4.26
C LEU A 44 13.34 6.21 -4.83
N CYS A 45 13.40 7.20 -3.95
CA CYS A 45 13.25 8.61 -4.33
C CYS A 45 13.90 9.56 -3.32
N THR A 46 13.80 10.85 -3.60
CA THR A 46 14.08 11.94 -2.65
C THR A 46 12.91 12.89 -2.63
N VAL A 47 12.59 13.41 -1.43
CA VAL A 47 11.55 14.43 -1.25
C VAL A 47 12.20 15.70 -0.70
N ASP A 48 11.89 16.84 -1.28
CA ASP A 48 12.36 18.12 -0.77
C ASP A 48 11.36 18.78 0.19
N SER A 49 11.77 19.85 0.84
CA SER A 49 10.93 20.56 1.82
C SER A 49 9.68 21.24 1.24
N SER A 50 9.51 21.23 -0.09
CA SER A 50 8.29 21.68 -0.76
C SER A 50 7.30 20.53 -1.00
N GLY A 51 7.70 19.29 -0.71
CA GLY A 51 6.94 18.08 -1.00
C GLY A 51 7.14 17.55 -2.44
N ALA A 52 8.09 18.12 -3.20
CA ALA A 52 8.38 17.62 -4.53
C ALA A 52 9.19 16.31 -4.45
N VAL A 53 8.68 15.27 -5.11
CA VAL A 53 9.29 13.94 -5.16
C VAL A 53 10.14 13.82 -6.43
N ARG A 54 11.40 13.42 -6.28
CA ARG A 54 12.34 13.23 -7.38
C ARG A 54 12.86 11.79 -7.38
N PHE A 55 12.80 11.15 -8.51
CA PHE A 55 13.26 9.78 -8.72
C PHE A 55 13.97 9.64 -10.07
N ARG A 56 14.73 8.56 -10.24
CA ARG A 56 15.38 8.23 -11.50
C ARG A 56 14.55 7.16 -12.21
N ALA A 57 14.20 7.37 -13.47
CA ALA A 57 13.39 6.43 -14.25
C ALA A 57 13.96 5.01 -14.30
N GLY A 58 15.28 4.84 -14.23
CA GLY A 58 15.94 3.52 -14.23
C GLY A 58 15.95 2.80 -12.86
N VAL A 59 15.36 3.38 -11.81
CA VAL A 59 15.26 2.74 -10.48
C VAL A 59 13.94 2.00 -10.31
N ILE A 60 12.93 2.34 -11.12
CA ILE A 60 11.62 1.69 -11.09
C ILE A 60 11.69 0.52 -12.07
N LEU A 61 12.06 -0.64 -11.54
CA LEU A 61 12.27 -1.86 -12.33
C LEU A 61 11.07 -2.83 -12.22
N ASP A 62 10.18 -2.62 -11.25
CA ASP A 62 9.03 -3.48 -11.01
C ASP A 62 7.80 -2.68 -10.57
N ALA A 63 6.63 -3.30 -10.68
CA ALA A 63 5.34 -2.72 -10.33
C ALA A 63 5.22 -2.40 -8.83
N GLU A 64 5.92 -3.15 -7.98
CA GLU A 64 5.89 -2.93 -6.53
C GLU A 64 6.66 -1.66 -6.15
N ALA A 65 7.83 -1.41 -6.74
CA ALA A 65 8.58 -0.16 -6.58
C ALA A 65 7.77 1.04 -7.08
N GLU A 66 7.04 0.90 -8.19
CA GLU A 66 6.16 1.94 -8.70
C GLU A 66 5.02 2.24 -7.72
N HIS A 67 4.36 1.21 -7.18
CA HIS A 67 3.33 1.36 -6.17
C HIS A 67 3.85 2.07 -4.91
N GLN A 68 5.06 1.70 -4.46
CA GLN A 68 5.68 2.37 -3.31
C GLN A 68 6.00 3.84 -3.62
N LEU A 69 6.47 4.15 -4.83
CA LEU A 69 6.72 5.53 -5.25
C LEU A 69 5.42 6.35 -5.26
N GLN A 70 4.33 5.82 -5.80
CA GLN A 70 3.03 6.47 -5.80
C GLN A 70 2.53 6.70 -4.37
N SER A 71 2.74 5.72 -3.47
CA SER A 71 2.43 5.87 -2.05
C SER A 71 3.21 7.01 -1.39
N VAL A 72 4.51 7.16 -1.71
CA VAL A 72 5.33 8.30 -1.23
C VAL A 72 4.79 9.62 -1.76
N MET A 73 4.46 9.71 -3.05
CA MET A 73 3.92 10.93 -3.66
C MET A 73 2.59 11.33 -3.03
N HIS A 74 1.70 10.37 -2.82
CA HIS A 74 0.41 10.59 -2.15
C HIS A 74 0.62 11.09 -0.72
N MET A 75 1.49 10.43 0.05
CA MET A 75 1.80 10.81 1.42
C MET A 75 2.42 12.21 1.50
N ALA A 76 3.37 12.55 0.63
CA ALA A 76 3.97 13.88 0.61
C ALA A 76 2.93 14.98 0.33
N LYS A 77 1.97 14.70 -0.57
CA LYS A 77 0.84 15.60 -0.86
C LYS A 77 -0.06 15.78 0.36
N GLN A 78 -0.42 14.68 1.04
CA GLN A 78 -1.28 14.71 2.23
C GLN A 78 -0.62 15.47 3.39
N VAL A 79 0.64 15.13 3.70
CA VAL A 79 1.38 15.81 4.78
C VAL A 79 1.48 17.30 4.50
N LYS A 80 1.75 17.70 3.27
CA LYS A 80 1.79 19.11 2.87
C LYS A 80 0.44 19.79 3.09
N GLU A 81 -0.64 19.14 2.68
CA GLU A 81 -2.02 19.66 2.82
C GLU A 81 -2.33 19.94 4.30
N TYR A 82 -2.24 18.94 5.15
CA TYR A 82 -2.63 19.13 6.54
C TYR A 82 -1.66 20.00 7.34
N MET A 83 -0.38 20.03 7.00
CA MET A 83 0.57 20.94 7.64
C MET A 83 0.28 22.41 7.31
N GLN A 84 -0.17 22.71 6.09
CA GLN A 84 -0.62 24.06 5.73
C GLN A 84 -1.89 24.45 6.50
N ILE A 85 -2.86 23.54 6.63
CA ILE A 85 -4.07 23.77 7.41
C ILE A 85 -3.72 24.02 8.89
N LEU A 86 -2.85 23.21 9.49
CA LEU A 86 -2.40 23.37 10.87
C LEU A 86 -1.80 24.75 11.15
N GLU A 87 -1.13 25.34 10.18
CA GLU A 87 -0.55 26.67 10.32
C GLU A 87 -1.61 27.78 10.34
N LEU A 88 -2.53 27.72 9.40
CA LEU A 88 -3.46 28.80 9.09
C LEU A 88 -4.81 28.68 9.79
N ALA A 89 -5.24 27.48 10.15
CA ALA A 89 -6.56 27.21 10.67
C ALA A 89 -6.82 27.85 12.04
N PRO A 90 -8.07 28.26 12.32
CA PRO A 90 -8.48 28.67 13.64
C PRO A 90 -8.34 27.55 14.67
N SER A 91 -8.27 27.91 15.94
CA SER A 91 -8.19 26.93 17.02
C SER A 91 -9.48 26.92 17.83
N ILE A 92 -9.88 25.72 18.25
CA ILE A 92 -10.94 25.51 19.21
C ILE A 92 -10.38 24.84 20.48
N CYS A 93 -11.06 25.01 21.60
CA CYS A 93 -10.77 24.29 22.83
C CYS A 93 -11.76 23.13 22.96
N VAL A 94 -11.27 21.90 23.06
CA VAL A 94 -12.11 20.69 23.08
C VAL A 94 -12.42 20.26 24.52
N HIS A 95 -11.39 20.01 25.31
CA HIS A 95 -11.52 19.57 26.72
C HIS A 95 -10.96 20.61 27.71
N GLY A 96 -11.23 21.90 27.44
CA GLY A 96 -10.74 23.01 28.26
C GLY A 96 -9.62 23.81 27.60
N PRO A 97 -9.10 24.85 28.29
CA PRO A 97 -8.21 25.85 27.68
C PRO A 97 -6.84 25.28 27.21
N ASP A 98 -6.45 24.14 27.76
CA ASP A 98 -5.16 23.50 27.43
C ASP A 98 -5.24 22.54 26.24
N ASP A 99 -6.43 22.06 25.85
CA ASP A 99 -6.65 21.19 24.69
C ASP A 99 -7.07 21.99 23.47
N ARG A 100 -6.11 22.73 22.90
CA ARG A 100 -6.31 23.52 21.71
C ARG A 100 -6.03 22.71 20.45
N ARG A 101 -7.05 22.59 19.60
CA ARG A 101 -6.97 21.90 18.32
C ARG A 101 -7.25 22.83 17.16
N LYS A 102 -6.63 22.58 16.02
CA LYS A 102 -6.86 23.32 14.79
C LYS A 102 -8.06 22.77 14.05
N VAL A 103 -8.92 23.62 13.54
CA VAL A 103 -10.12 23.26 12.77
C VAL A 103 -9.72 23.03 11.32
N PHE A 104 -9.84 21.82 10.84
CA PHE A 104 -9.55 21.42 9.46
C PHE A 104 -10.76 21.58 8.55
N ALA A 105 -11.92 21.17 9.04
CA ALA A 105 -13.19 21.34 8.36
C ALA A 105 -14.31 21.46 9.41
N ASP A 106 -15.35 22.20 9.06
CA ASP A 106 -16.51 22.44 9.90
C ASP A 106 -17.74 22.55 9.00
N PHE A 107 -18.68 21.61 9.14
CA PHE A 107 -19.90 21.60 8.36
C PHE A 107 -21.05 20.96 9.14
N GLY A 108 -22.22 21.62 9.12
CA GLY A 108 -23.36 21.19 9.92
C GLY A 108 -23.00 21.15 11.38
N ASP A 109 -23.23 20.01 11.99
CA ASP A 109 -22.91 19.78 13.41
C ASP A 109 -21.58 19.03 13.61
N VAL A 110 -20.77 18.86 12.56
CA VAL A 110 -19.52 18.06 12.62
C VAL A 110 -18.30 18.92 12.36
N VAL A 111 -17.26 18.73 13.15
CA VAL A 111 -15.97 19.38 13.02
C VAL A 111 -14.85 18.34 12.93
N LEU A 112 -13.96 18.50 11.94
CA LEU A 112 -12.68 17.79 11.85
C LEU A 112 -11.59 18.69 12.43
N VAL A 113 -10.84 18.15 13.38
CA VAL A 113 -9.76 18.87 14.05
C VAL A 113 -8.46 18.11 13.99
N GLY A 114 -7.35 18.84 14.05
CA GLY A 114 -6.02 18.27 14.21
C GLY A 114 -5.23 18.98 15.30
N SER A 115 -4.32 18.27 15.92
CA SER A 115 -3.41 18.78 16.92
C SER A 115 -1.98 18.41 16.58
N ALA A 116 -1.09 19.39 16.59
CA ALA A 116 0.34 19.12 16.47
C ALA A 116 0.86 18.60 17.81
N GLY A 117 0.97 17.29 17.92
CA GLY A 117 1.66 16.65 19.04
C GLY A 117 3.16 16.96 19.07
N ARG A 118 3.89 16.34 19.99
CA ARG A 118 5.36 16.54 20.07
C ARG A 118 6.10 15.98 18.86
N LYS A 119 5.57 14.93 18.22
CA LYS A 119 6.23 14.21 17.12
C LYS A 119 5.35 14.04 15.89
N ILE A 120 4.04 13.90 16.06
CA ILE A 120 3.06 13.58 15.03
C ILE A 120 1.84 14.47 15.19
N VAL A 121 1.14 14.65 14.07
CA VAL A 121 -0.18 15.28 14.06
C VAL A 121 -1.22 14.21 14.34
N ASP A 122 -2.13 14.47 15.26
CA ASP A 122 -3.28 13.63 15.56
C ASP A 122 -4.56 14.30 15.09
N PHE A 123 -5.51 13.47 14.62
CA PHE A 123 -6.78 13.91 14.05
C PHE A 123 -7.96 13.34 14.83
N ALA A 124 -9.05 14.10 14.89
CA ALA A 124 -10.32 13.67 15.45
C ALA A 124 -11.49 14.36 14.77
N THR A 125 -12.65 13.71 14.76
CA THR A 125 -13.93 14.34 14.43
C THR A 125 -14.78 14.46 15.69
N TRP A 126 -15.55 15.53 15.77
CA TRP A 126 -16.44 15.82 16.90
C TRP A 126 -17.76 16.34 16.38
N GLU A 127 -18.80 16.27 17.23
CA GLU A 127 -20.06 16.95 16.99
C GLU A 127 -20.17 18.18 17.88
N TRP A 128 -20.70 19.27 17.32
CA TRP A 128 -21.04 20.44 18.10
C TRP A 128 -22.30 20.22 18.91
N ASP A 129 -22.37 20.80 20.12
CA ASP A 129 -23.63 20.97 20.82
C ASP A 129 -24.54 21.96 20.07
N TYR A 130 -25.82 21.99 20.44
CA TYR A 130 -26.82 22.86 19.80
C TYR A 130 -26.43 24.35 19.74
N GLY A 131 -25.68 24.82 20.73
CA GLY A 131 -25.20 26.21 20.80
C GLY A 131 -23.82 26.43 20.21
N ARG A 132 -23.16 25.37 19.70
CA ARG A 132 -21.76 25.37 19.21
C ARG A 132 -20.76 25.89 20.26
N SER A 133 -21.09 25.70 21.53
CA SER A 133 -20.28 26.12 22.67
C SER A 133 -19.35 25.02 23.19
N ALA A 134 -19.66 23.77 22.88
CA ALA A 134 -18.89 22.59 23.24
C ALA A 134 -18.96 21.53 22.16
N VAL A 135 -18.06 20.54 22.21
CA VAL A 135 -18.05 19.40 21.32
C VAL A 135 -18.21 18.10 22.10
N TYR A 136 -18.81 17.10 21.48
CA TYR A 136 -19.05 15.77 22.04
C TYR A 136 -18.93 14.70 20.96
N ALA A 137 -19.12 13.43 21.30
CA ALA A 137 -19.09 12.28 20.39
C ALA A 137 -17.83 12.22 19.53
N GLY A 138 -16.66 12.36 20.17
CA GLY A 138 -15.36 12.38 19.48
C GLY A 138 -14.93 11.03 18.97
N HIS A 139 -14.49 10.97 17.71
CA HIS A 139 -13.81 9.83 17.12
C HIS A 139 -12.34 10.22 16.84
N PHE A 140 -11.41 9.37 17.28
CA PHE A 140 -9.97 9.63 17.20
C PHE A 140 -9.32 8.73 16.16
N PHE A 141 -8.47 9.33 15.31
CA PHE A 141 -7.83 8.65 14.18
C PHE A 141 -6.31 8.58 14.31
N SER A 142 -5.76 8.99 15.46
CA SER A 142 -4.33 9.18 15.60
C SER A 142 -3.78 10.01 14.44
N ASP A 143 -2.79 9.52 13.72
CA ASP A 143 -2.16 10.18 12.57
C ASP A 143 -2.77 9.80 11.21
N ASN A 144 -3.91 9.11 11.19
CA ASN A 144 -4.58 8.71 9.94
C ASN A 144 -5.51 9.81 9.42
N TYR A 145 -4.94 10.74 8.64
CA TYR A 145 -5.66 11.88 8.09
C TYR A 145 -6.76 11.46 7.11
N GLU A 146 -6.53 10.42 6.28
CA GLU A 146 -7.53 9.94 5.32
C GLU A 146 -8.75 9.36 6.02
N ALA A 147 -8.56 8.52 7.03
CA ALA A 147 -9.68 7.98 7.80
C ALA A 147 -10.46 9.10 8.50
N ALA A 148 -9.77 10.12 9.02
CA ALA A 148 -10.42 11.27 9.64
C ALA A 148 -11.25 12.09 8.64
N LYS A 149 -10.75 12.32 7.42
CA LYS A 149 -11.49 12.98 6.34
C LYS A 149 -12.71 12.19 5.90
N GLN A 150 -12.54 10.87 5.73
CA GLN A 150 -13.64 9.99 5.34
C GLN A 150 -14.75 9.98 6.39
N GLU A 151 -14.40 9.82 7.65
CA GLU A 151 -15.37 9.86 8.75
C GLU A 151 -16.08 11.22 8.83
N PHE A 152 -15.34 12.32 8.69
CA PHE A 152 -15.93 13.66 8.62
C PHE A 152 -16.94 13.75 7.48
N ALA A 153 -16.60 13.29 6.28
CA ALA A 153 -17.50 13.32 5.13
C ALA A 153 -18.77 12.49 5.34
N VAL A 154 -18.65 11.33 6.00
CA VAL A 154 -19.82 10.50 6.36
C VAL A 154 -20.68 11.18 7.40
N ARG A 155 -20.10 11.65 8.51
CA ARG A 155 -20.83 12.27 9.62
C ARG A 155 -21.48 13.60 9.20
N ALA A 156 -20.80 14.38 8.35
CA ALA A 156 -21.32 15.62 7.78
C ALA A 156 -22.38 15.40 6.69
N GLY A 157 -22.67 14.14 6.30
CA GLY A 157 -23.68 13.79 5.32
C GLY A 157 -23.26 13.98 3.86
N PHE A 158 -21.98 14.27 3.57
CA PHE A 158 -21.50 14.38 2.19
C PHE A 158 -21.45 13.03 1.49
N VAL A 159 -21.19 11.95 2.25
CA VAL A 159 -21.11 10.59 1.74
C VAL A 159 -22.00 9.69 2.58
N ASN A 160 -22.77 8.83 1.91
CA ASN A 160 -23.55 7.82 2.62
C ASN A 160 -22.63 6.65 3.00
N GLY A 161 -22.32 6.52 4.30
CA GLY A 161 -21.46 5.48 4.82
C GLY A 161 -21.91 4.04 4.51
N GLN A 162 -23.22 3.82 4.30
CA GLN A 162 -23.76 2.51 3.90
C GLN A 162 -23.42 2.13 2.44
N ARG A 163 -22.92 3.08 1.65
CA ARG A 163 -22.49 2.87 0.25
C ARG A 163 -20.98 2.79 0.12
N LEU A 164 -20.24 2.77 1.23
CA LEU A 164 -18.80 2.58 1.23
C LEU A 164 -18.49 1.10 1.43
N PHE A 165 -17.66 0.58 0.55
CA PHE A 165 -17.15 -0.78 0.65
C PHE A 165 -15.67 -0.72 1.06
N SER A 166 -15.23 -1.66 1.89
CA SER A 166 -13.80 -1.85 2.17
C SER A 166 -13.10 -2.50 0.97
N ASP A 167 -11.78 -2.39 0.89
CA ASP A 167 -10.97 -3.02 -0.16
C ASP A 167 -11.26 -4.53 -0.27
N GLN A 168 -11.41 -5.20 0.88
CA GLN A 168 -11.76 -6.62 0.92
C GLN A 168 -13.16 -6.89 0.33
N GLN A 169 -14.14 -6.04 0.62
CA GLN A 169 -15.49 -6.16 0.05
C GLN A 169 -15.48 -5.88 -1.45
N LEU A 170 -14.73 -4.87 -1.89
CA LEU A 170 -14.55 -4.58 -3.33
C LEU A 170 -13.91 -5.75 -4.06
N GLY A 171 -12.89 -6.41 -3.47
CA GLY A 171 -12.31 -7.62 -4.02
C GLY A 171 -13.31 -8.76 -4.18
N VAL A 172 -14.19 -8.99 -3.19
CA VAL A 172 -15.26 -9.99 -3.28
C VAL A 172 -16.26 -9.62 -4.35
N ILE A 173 -16.66 -8.34 -4.47
CA ILE A 173 -17.59 -7.87 -5.49
C ILE A 173 -17.00 -8.06 -6.89
N ARG A 174 -15.72 -7.70 -7.09
CA ARG A 174 -15.02 -7.90 -8.37
C ARG A 174 -15.05 -9.36 -8.80
N ASN A 175 -14.62 -10.27 -7.90
CA ASN A 175 -14.60 -11.70 -8.20
C ASN A 175 -16.01 -12.25 -8.49
N ALA A 176 -17.03 -11.73 -7.82
CA ALA A 176 -18.41 -12.10 -8.11
C ALA A 176 -18.89 -11.59 -9.49
N CYS A 177 -18.47 -10.39 -9.91
CA CYS A 177 -18.73 -9.86 -11.25
C CYS A 177 -18.05 -10.72 -12.31
N GLU A 178 -16.78 -11.06 -12.14
CA GLU A 178 -16.00 -11.92 -13.02
C GLU A 178 -16.66 -13.30 -13.17
N PHE A 179 -16.98 -13.96 -12.05
CA PHE A 179 -17.68 -15.24 -12.05
C PHE A 179 -19.04 -15.19 -12.79
N ALA A 180 -19.80 -14.10 -12.63
CA ALA A 180 -21.09 -13.93 -13.29
C ALA A 180 -20.92 -13.68 -14.80
N LEU A 181 -19.88 -13.00 -15.24
CA LEU A 181 -19.58 -12.72 -16.65
C LEU A 181 -19.03 -13.94 -17.40
N GLU A 182 -18.24 -14.79 -16.71
CA GLU A 182 -17.63 -16.00 -17.29
C GLU A 182 -18.56 -17.24 -17.20
N GLY A 183 -19.55 -17.22 -16.30
CA GLY A 183 -20.45 -18.32 -16.07
C GLY A 183 -21.53 -18.45 -17.15
N ASP A 184 -22.19 -19.65 -17.22
CA ASP A 184 -23.34 -19.91 -18.06
C ASP A 184 -24.65 -19.22 -17.61
N ALA A 185 -24.52 -18.17 -16.79
CA ALA A 185 -25.66 -17.38 -16.34
C ALA A 185 -26.28 -16.67 -17.55
N THR A 186 -27.61 -16.84 -17.75
CA THR A 186 -28.36 -16.11 -18.77
C THR A 186 -28.54 -14.65 -18.34
N LEU A 187 -27.47 -13.86 -18.51
CA LEU A 187 -27.52 -12.42 -18.28
C LEU A 187 -28.17 -11.71 -19.44
N SER A 188 -29.03 -10.75 -19.16
CA SER A 188 -29.49 -9.81 -20.19
C SER A 188 -28.34 -8.87 -20.58
N PHE A 189 -28.42 -8.29 -21.77
CA PHE A 189 -27.43 -7.31 -22.26
C PHE A 189 -27.20 -6.13 -21.26
N GLU A 190 -28.28 -5.66 -20.64
CA GLU A 190 -28.20 -4.56 -19.65
C GLU A 190 -27.50 -4.99 -18.36
N GLU A 191 -27.71 -6.22 -17.89
CA GLU A 191 -27.04 -6.77 -16.72
C GLU A 191 -25.55 -6.98 -16.98
N GLU A 192 -25.19 -7.55 -18.14
CA GLU A 192 -23.79 -7.71 -18.54
C GLU A 192 -23.05 -6.37 -18.60
N LYS A 193 -23.66 -5.36 -19.22
CA LYS A 193 -23.11 -4.00 -19.29
C LYS A 193 -22.92 -3.39 -17.89
N LEU A 194 -23.87 -3.61 -17.00
CA LEU A 194 -23.79 -3.11 -15.63
C LEU A 194 -22.65 -3.79 -14.84
N LEU A 195 -22.51 -5.11 -14.96
CA LEU A 195 -21.44 -5.86 -14.31
C LEU A 195 -20.07 -5.43 -14.81
N ARG A 196 -19.88 -5.23 -16.12
CA ARG A 196 -18.64 -4.71 -16.69
C ARG A 196 -18.31 -3.31 -16.17
N SER A 197 -19.31 -2.43 -16.08
CA SER A 197 -19.13 -1.08 -15.54
C SER A 197 -18.73 -1.09 -14.06
N VAL A 198 -19.28 -2.01 -13.26
CA VAL A 198 -18.88 -2.17 -11.83
C VAL A 198 -17.45 -2.68 -11.74
N GLN A 199 -17.08 -3.65 -12.58
CA GLN A 199 -15.73 -4.21 -12.63
C GLN A 199 -14.71 -3.12 -12.99
N GLU A 200 -14.94 -2.35 -14.06
CA GLU A 200 -14.09 -1.22 -14.46
C GLU A 200 -13.92 -0.19 -13.34
N GLN A 201 -15.00 0.18 -12.65
CA GLN A 201 -14.93 1.13 -11.52
C GLN A 201 -14.08 0.59 -10.35
N ILE A 202 -14.16 -0.72 -10.08
CA ILE A 202 -13.33 -1.34 -9.04
C ILE A 202 -11.87 -1.40 -9.49
N GLU A 203 -11.60 -1.73 -10.75
CA GLU A 203 -10.25 -1.78 -11.32
C GLU A 203 -9.56 -0.42 -11.33
N ASP A 204 -10.30 0.65 -11.59
CA ASP A 204 -9.80 2.03 -11.49
C ASP A 204 -9.37 2.41 -10.06
N LEU A 205 -10.01 1.85 -9.04
CA LEU A 205 -9.65 2.07 -7.63
C LEU A 205 -8.40 1.26 -7.24
N PHE A 206 -8.21 0.10 -7.84
CA PHE A 206 -7.09 -0.80 -7.64
C PHE A 206 -6.46 -1.10 -8.99
N PRO A 207 -5.54 -0.27 -9.49
CA PRO A 207 -4.79 -0.62 -10.69
C PRO A 207 -4.11 -1.97 -10.46
N ILE A 208 -4.70 -3.01 -11.03
CA ILE A 208 -4.23 -4.39 -10.89
C ILE A 208 -2.85 -4.44 -11.51
N GLN A 209 -1.89 -4.88 -10.73
CA GLN A 209 -0.70 -5.49 -11.27
C GLN A 209 -1.18 -6.72 -12.03
N GLN A 210 -1.21 -6.64 -13.36
CA GLN A 210 -1.28 -7.83 -14.18
C GLN A 210 -0.05 -8.65 -13.79
N GLU A 211 -0.26 -9.69 -12.99
CA GLU A 211 0.75 -10.73 -12.88
C GLU A 211 1.03 -11.18 -14.31
N PRO A 212 2.29 -11.19 -14.75
CA PRO A 212 2.60 -11.76 -16.05
C PRO A 212 2.06 -13.18 -16.01
N GLU A 213 1.09 -13.47 -16.88
CA GLU A 213 0.65 -14.84 -17.12
C GLU A 213 1.91 -15.67 -17.27
N GLN A 214 2.07 -16.61 -16.36
CA GLN A 214 3.17 -17.54 -16.36
C GLN A 214 3.15 -18.24 -17.72
N GLU A 215 4.05 -17.85 -18.60
CA GLU A 215 4.57 -18.71 -19.67
C GLU A 215 5.31 -19.90 -19.03
N LEU A 216 4.57 -20.73 -18.32
CA LEU A 216 5.04 -21.93 -17.64
C LEU A 216 4.31 -23.15 -18.19
N GLU A 217 4.26 -23.29 -19.51
CA GLU A 217 3.89 -24.56 -20.14
C GLU A 217 4.38 -24.66 -21.59
N ARG A 218 5.68 -24.48 -21.81
CA ARG A 218 6.27 -24.91 -23.10
C ARG A 218 7.74 -25.26 -22.98
N GLU A 219 8.11 -26.05 -22.01
CA GLU A 219 9.39 -26.78 -22.05
C GLU A 219 9.32 -28.00 -21.15
N GLN A 220 8.61 -29.03 -21.61
CA GLN A 220 8.87 -30.42 -21.24
C GLN A 220 7.98 -31.34 -22.09
N GLU A 221 8.25 -31.40 -23.38
CA GLU A 221 8.03 -32.67 -24.09
C GLU A 221 9.35 -33.45 -23.98
N PRO A 222 9.37 -34.62 -23.37
CA PRO A 222 10.55 -35.46 -23.37
C PRO A 222 10.79 -36.05 -24.76
N GLU A 223 11.99 -35.87 -25.28
CA GLU A 223 12.55 -36.69 -26.35
C GLU A 223 12.59 -38.16 -25.92
N LEU A 224 11.52 -38.86 -26.21
CA LEU A 224 11.38 -40.28 -26.05
C LEU A 224 10.84 -40.90 -27.35
N GLU A 225 11.61 -40.75 -28.44
CA GLU A 225 11.42 -41.57 -29.65
C GLU A 225 12.61 -41.36 -30.61
N ARG A 226 13.76 -41.96 -30.27
CA ARG A 226 14.82 -42.29 -31.24
C ARG A 226 15.87 -43.21 -30.64
N GLU A 227 15.49 -44.41 -30.24
CA GLU A 227 16.41 -45.55 -30.10
C GLU A 227 15.62 -46.85 -30.26
N GLN A 228 15.25 -47.12 -31.49
CA GLN A 228 15.01 -48.49 -31.95
C GLN A 228 15.44 -48.53 -33.39
N GLU A 229 16.62 -49.07 -33.63
CA GLU A 229 17.05 -49.85 -34.79
C GLU A 229 18.58 -49.82 -34.86
N GLN A 230 19.15 -50.84 -34.22
CA GLN A 230 20.31 -51.54 -34.76
C GLN A 230 20.58 -52.80 -33.90
N GLU A 231 20.07 -53.87 -34.41
CA GLU A 231 20.38 -55.25 -34.00
C GLU A 231 21.76 -55.70 -34.54
N PRO A 232 22.28 -56.85 -34.11
CA PRO A 232 23.65 -57.01 -33.75
C PRO A 232 24.45 -57.83 -34.77
N GLU A 233 25.77 -57.76 -34.76
CA GLU A 233 26.63 -58.74 -35.42
C GLU A 233 27.68 -59.29 -34.44
N GLN A 234 27.78 -60.59 -34.49
CA GLN A 234 28.34 -61.64 -33.72
C GLN A 234 29.88 -61.60 -33.50
N ALA A 235 30.27 -61.92 -32.28
CA ALA A 235 31.23 -63.00 -31.87
C ALA A 235 32.69 -62.97 -32.40
N PRO A 236 33.63 -63.75 -31.86
CA PRO A 236 33.77 -64.39 -30.51
C PRO A 236 35.22 -64.28 -29.95
N GLY A 237 35.43 -64.75 -28.73
CA GLY A 237 36.69 -65.34 -28.41
C GLY A 237 37.41 -64.99 -27.11
N GLN A 238 37.43 -65.97 -26.23
CA GLN A 238 38.54 -66.41 -25.36
C GLN A 238 38.73 -65.61 -24.06
N GLU A 239 38.37 -66.26 -23.01
CA GLU A 239 39.16 -67.21 -22.13
C GLU A 239 40.15 -66.49 -21.22
N ALA A 240 39.97 -66.82 -20.00
CA ALA A 240 40.86 -67.34 -18.95
C ALA A 240 41.05 -66.35 -17.78
N GLU A 241 40.61 -66.84 -16.74
CA GLU A 241 41.29 -67.44 -15.55
C GLU A 241 41.60 -66.47 -14.39
N GLN A 242 41.09 -66.97 -13.27
CA GLN A 242 41.73 -67.07 -11.96
C GLN A 242 41.98 -65.77 -11.17
N GLU A 243 41.82 -65.73 -9.95
CA GLU A 243 41.63 -66.55 -8.76
C GLU A 243 41.58 -65.61 -7.55
N GLN A 244 40.72 -65.97 -6.61
CA GLN A 244 40.97 -66.05 -5.16
C GLN A 244 41.70 -64.87 -4.47
N ARG A 245 41.20 -64.31 -3.39
CA ARG A 245 41.19 -64.81 -2.03
C ARG A 245 40.76 -63.74 -1.03
N PHE A 246 39.83 -64.08 -0.18
CA PHE A 246 39.92 -64.16 1.29
C PHE A 246 40.34 -62.90 2.12
N GLY A 247 39.55 -62.71 3.14
CA GLY A 247 39.94 -62.30 4.49
C GLY A 247 39.13 -61.15 4.99
N MET A 248 38.00 -61.20 5.67
CA MET A 248 37.81 -61.55 7.11
C MET A 248 38.71 -60.73 8.07
N GLU A 249 38.06 -59.95 8.86
CA GLU A 249 38.00 -59.82 10.33
C GLU A 249 37.72 -58.36 10.69
N MET A 250 36.62 -58.03 11.33
CA MET A 250 36.22 -58.16 12.75
C MET A 250 37.08 -57.36 13.75
N THR A 251 36.30 -56.62 14.58
CA THR A 251 36.60 -56.12 15.95
C THR A 251 37.37 -54.81 16.00
N MET A 252 36.91 -53.80 16.68
CA MET A 252 36.18 -53.55 17.93
C MET A 252 35.48 -52.21 17.89
#